data_34605765df7b361964952cae20ba4f9e
#
_entry.id   34605765df7b361964952cae20ba4f9e
#
_cell.length_a   1.000
_cell.length_b   1.000
_cell.length_c   1.000
_cell.angle_alpha   90.00
_cell.angle_beta   90.00
_cell.angle_gamma   90.00
#
_symmetry.space_group_name_H-M   'P 1'
#
loop_
_entity.id
_entity.type
_entity.pdbx_description
1 polymer ?
#
loop_
_entity_poly.entity_id
_entity_poly.type
_entity_poly.pdbx_seq_one_letter_code
_entity_poly.pdbx_strand_id
1 'polypeptide(L)' 'MSDFWDNEELVGKIIKNSREEIHIKKVEKKGKKYVDIRVFWFDSNGDEFRPSQKGVTIAGESFEEFKGIINEVKE' A
#
# COMPACT_ATOMS: atom_id res chain seq x y z
N MET A 1 -11.49 8.67 4.11
CA MET A 1 -10.85 7.75 5.03
C MET A 1 -11.49 6.37 4.91
N SER A 2 -10.70 5.39 4.85
CA SER A 2 -11.19 4.05 4.64
C SER A 2 -11.37 3.31 5.97
N ASP A 3 -12.55 2.75 6.15
CA ASP A 3 -12.80 1.87 7.29
C ASP A 3 -12.68 0.41 6.91
N PHE A 4 -12.17 0.16 5.71
CA PHE A 4 -12.06 -1.21 5.23
C PHE A 4 -11.18 -2.07 6.11
N TRP A 5 -10.03 -1.53 6.51
CA TRP A 5 -9.09 -2.26 7.36
C TRP A 5 -9.39 -2.01 8.83
N ASP A 6 -9.28 -3.06 9.63
CA ASP A 6 -9.46 -2.91 11.07
C ASP A 6 -8.29 -2.16 11.68
N ASN A 7 -7.09 -2.40 11.16
CA ASN A 7 -5.89 -1.69 11.57
C ASN A 7 -5.06 -1.38 10.36
N GLU A 8 -4.39 -0.22 10.37
CA GLU A 8 -3.49 0.20 9.31
C GLU A 8 -2.26 0.85 9.90
N GLU A 9 -1.12 0.56 9.31
CA GLU A 9 0.13 1.20 9.69
C GLU A 9 0.89 1.51 8.41
N LEU A 10 1.17 2.79 8.19
CA LEU A 10 1.97 3.19 7.04
C LEU A 10 3.42 2.86 7.31
N VAL A 11 4.00 2.00 6.47
CA VAL A 11 5.39 1.61 6.60
C VAL A 11 6.29 2.56 5.85
N GLY A 12 5.88 2.95 4.64
CA GLY A 12 6.67 3.88 3.86
C GLY A 12 5.93 4.33 2.62
N LYS A 13 6.52 5.31 1.96
CA LYS A 13 5.97 5.88 0.74
C LYS A 13 7.05 6.02 -0.30
N ILE A 14 6.66 5.88 -1.57
CA ILE A 14 7.55 6.11 -2.69
C ILE A 14 6.88 7.16 -3.56
N ILE A 15 7.59 8.23 -3.86
CA ILE A 15 7.05 9.28 -4.72
C ILE A 15 7.08 8.78 -6.16
N LYS A 16 5.91 8.73 -6.78
CA LYS A 16 5.79 8.28 -8.15
C LYS A 16 5.91 9.45 -9.12
N ASN A 17 5.22 10.54 -8.80
CA ASN A 17 5.32 11.79 -9.55
C ASN A 17 4.73 12.89 -8.67
N SER A 18 4.56 14.08 -9.22
CA SER A 18 4.16 15.23 -8.42
C SER A 18 2.75 15.10 -7.84
N ARG A 19 1.94 14.18 -8.38
CA ARG A 19 0.56 14.04 -7.96
C ARG A 19 0.23 12.66 -7.41
N GLU A 20 1.17 11.73 -7.44
CA GLU A 20 0.90 10.36 -7.00
C GLU A 20 2.02 9.83 -6.14
N GLU A 21 1.64 9.02 -5.17
CA GLU A 21 2.59 8.33 -4.30
C GLU A 21 2.17 6.86 -4.20
N ILE A 22 3.15 6.01 -3.94
CA ILE A 22 2.86 4.61 -3.66
C ILE A 22 3.00 4.43 -2.16
N HIS A 23 1.92 4.03 -1.50
CA HIS A 23 1.94 3.80 -0.06
C HIS A 23 2.02 2.31 0.23
N ILE A 24 2.92 1.96 1.13
CA ILE A 24 3.09 0.58 1.57
C ILE A 24 2.65 0.52 3.03
N LYS A 25 1.63 -0.27 3.30
CA LYS A 25 1.01 -0.33 4.62
C LYS A 25 0.92 -1.76 5.12
N LYS A 26 1.07 -1.92 6.42
CA LYS A 26 0.70 -3.17 7.10
C LYS A 26 -0.76 -2.99 7.54
N VAL A 27 -1.60 -3.91 7.14
CA VAL A 27 -3.03 -3.81 7.41
C VAL A 27 -3.55 -5.11 7.99
N GLU A 28 -4.67 -5.02 8.65
CA GLU A 28 -5.28 -6.18 9.29
C GLU A 28 -6.78 -6.15 9.06
N LYS A 29 -7.34 -7.33 8.77
CA LYS A 29 -8.77 -7.46 8.57
C LYS A 29 -9.23 -8.78 9.16
N LYS A 30 -10.14 -8.70 10.15
CA LYS A 30 -10.71 -9.88 10.80
C LYS A 30 -9.63 -10.84 11.30
N GLY A 31 -8.61 -10.28 11.92
CA GLY A 31 -7.53 -11.06 12.49
C GLY A 31 -6.48 -11.54 11.52
N LYS A 32 -6.64 -11.23 10.23
CA LYS A 32 -5.67 -11.62 9.22
C LYS A 32 -4.83 -10.41 8.81
N LYS A 33 -3.56 -10.66 8.60
CA LYS A 33 -2.62 -9.59 8.30
C LYS A 33 -2.24 -9.61 6.83
N TYR A 34 -2.07 -8.42 6.27
CA TYR A 34 -1.76 -8.24 4.86
C TYR A 34 -0.79 -7.07 4.72
N VAL A 35 -0.16 -7.01 3.55
CA VAL A 35 0.60 -5.82 3.14
C VAL A 35 -0.13 -5.23 1.95
N ASP A 36 -0.49 -3.96 2.04
CA ASP A 36 -1.21 -3.28 0.97
C ASP A 36 -0.26 -2.30 0.30
N ILE A 37 -0.10 -2.44 -1.01
CA ILE A 37 0.75 -1.57 -1.82
C ILE A 37 -0.15 -0.91 -2.82
N ARG A 38 -0.29 0.42 -2.69
CA ARG A 38 -1.34 1.11 -3.46
C ARG A 38 -0.90 2.49 -3.88
N VAL A 39 -1.34 2.88 -5.07
CA VAL A 39 -1.13 4.24 -5.56
C VAL A 39 -2.13 5.16 -4.90
N PHE A 40 -1.63 6.25 -4.32
CA PHE A 40 -2.46 7.32 -3.78
C PHE A 40 -2.30 8.53 -4.69
N TRP A 41 -3.40 9.24 -4.92
CA TRP A 41 -3.39 10.42 -5.78
C TRP A 41 -3.76 11.64 -4.96
N PHE A 42 -3.21 12.79 -5.35
CA PHE A 42 -3.47 14.00 -4.62
C PHE A 42 -4.82 14.61 -5.01
N ASP A 43 -5.66 14.81 -4.02
CA ASP A 43 -6.97 15.42 -4.20
C ASP A 43 -6.89 16.86 -3.72
N SER A 44 -6.83 17.79 -4.69
CA SER A 44 -6.68 19.21 -4.35
C SER A 44 -7.92 19.76 -3.67
N ASN A 45 -9.09 19.14 -3.87
CA ASN A 45 -10.30 19.59 -3.18
C ASN A 45 -10.21 19.36 -1.67
N GLY A 46 -9.62 18.23 -1.28
CA GLY A 46 -9.46 17.90 0.13
C GLY A 46 -8.08 18.19 0.65
N ASP A 47 -7.17 18.60 -0.23
CA ASP A 47 -5.78 18.90 0.12
C ASP A 47 -5.12 17.70 0.80
N GLU A 48 -5.34 16.51 0.25
CA GLU A 48 -4.78 15.28 0.82
C GLU A 48 -4.68 14.21 -0.25
N PHE A 49 -3.86 13.21 0.03
CA PHE A 49 -3.74 12.06 -0.83
C PHE A 49 -4.83 11.06 -0.52
N ARG A 50 -5.41 10.48 -1.56
CA ARG A 50 -6.48 9.50 -1.43
C ARG A 50 -6.11 8.21 -2.12
N PRO A 51 -6.60 7.06 -1.60
CA PRO A 51 -6.30 5.78 -2.22
C PRO A 51 -7.01 5.63 -3.56
N SER A 52 -6.35 4.93 -4.47
CA SER A 52 -6.95 4.59 -5.75
C SER A 52 -7.19 3.09 -5.79
N GLN A 53 -7.73 2.62 -6.92
CA GLN A 53 -7.92 1.20 -7.12
C GLN A 53 -6.67 0.52 -7.66
N LYS A 54 -5.63 1.30 -7.92
CA LYS A 54 -4.38 0.76 -8.44
C LYS A 54 -3.52 0.29 -7.29
N GLY A 55 -3.49 -1.00 -7.09
CA GLY A 55 -2.72 -1.56 -5.99
C GLY A 55 -2.90 -3.05 -5.89
N VAL A 56 -2.19 -3.63 -4.94
CA VAL A 56 -2.23 -5.05 -4.70
C VAL A 56 -2.13 -5.30 -3.20
N THR A 57 -2.83 -6.31 -2.72
CA THR A 57 -2.78 -6.70 -1.33
C THR A 57 -2.15 -8.07 -1.24
N ILE A 58 -1.07 -8.17 -0.47
CA ILE A 58 -0.32 -9.42 -0.31
C ILE A 58 -0.64 -10.01 1.06
N ALA A 59 -1.09 -11.26 1.08
CA ALA A 59 -1.35 -11.93 2.35
C ALA A 59 -0.05 -12.04 3.15
N GLY A 60 -0.16 -11.91 4.47
CA GLY A 60 1.02 -11.93 5.33
C GLY A 60 1.83 -13.21 5.16
N GLU A 61 1.13 -14.34 4.95
CA GLU A 61 1.81 -15.62 4.79
C GLU A 61 2.58 -15.70 3.48
N SER A 62 2.24 -14.86 2.50
CA SER A 62 2.92 -14.84 1.20
C SER A 62 3.96 -13.73 1.11
N PHE A 63 4.10 -12.93 2.14
CA PHE A 63 4.94 -11.75 2.04
C PHE A 63 6.42 -12.08 1.90
N GLU A 64 6.88 -13.13 2.57
CA GLU A 64 8.28 -13.53 2.46
C GLU A 64 8.61 -13.97 1.05
N GLU A 65 7.71 -14.67 0.42
CA GLU A 65 7.89 -15.07 -0.98
C GLU A 65 7.90 -13.84 -1.88
N PHE A 66 7.00 -12.91 -1.62
CA PHE A 66 6.93 -11.67 -2.37
C PHE A 66 8.25 -10.90 -2.29
N LYS A 67 8.80 -10.77 -1.08
CA LYS A 67 10.07 -10.08 -0.90
C LYS A 67 11.20 -10.77 -1.65
N GLY A 68 11.21 -12.10 -1.64
CA GLY A 68 12.23 -12.84 -2.34
C GLY A 68 12.18 -12.59 -3.84
N ILE A 69 10.98 -12.58 -4.39
CA ILE A 69 10.83 -12.33 -5.82
C ILE A 69 11.23 -10.90 -6.17
N ILE A 70 10.83 -9.94 -5.35
CA ILE A 70 11.19 -8.54 -5.59
C ILE A 70 12.70 -8.36 -5.58
N ASN A 71 13.39 -9.08 -4.70
CA ASN A 71 14.86 -8.99 -4.63
C ASN A 71 15.53 -9.50 -5.90
N GLU A 72 14.82 -10.30 -6.71
CA GLU A 72 15.35 -10.78 -7.97
C GLU A 72 15.22 -9.76 -9.10
N VAL A 73 14.44 -8.72 -8.88
CA VAL A 73 14.25 -7.69 -9.91
C VAL A 73 15.52 -6.86 -10.01
N LYS A 74 16.04 -6.76 -11.22
CA LYS A 74 17.26 -6.00 -11.49
C LYS A 74 16.99 -5.02 -12.61
N GLU A 75 17.68 -3.89 -12.54
CA GLU A 75 17.55 -2.89 -13.60
C GLU A 75 18.63 -3.07 -14.64
#